data_d8970d7a8794197112078fa450149f01
#
_entry.id   d8970d7a8794197112078fa450149f01
#
_cell.length_a   1.000
_cell.length_b   1.000
_cell.length_c   1.000
_cell.angle_alpha   90.00
_cell.angle_beta   90.00
_cell.angle_gamma   90.00
#
_symmetry.space_group_name_H-M   'P 1'
#
loop_
_entity.id
_entity.type
_entity.pdbx_description
1 polymer ?
#
loop_
_entity_poly.entity_id
_entity_poly.type
_entity_poly.pdbx_seq_one_letter_code
_entity_poly.pdbx_strand_id
1 'polypeptide(L)'
;LGGISVAHQIAKDMPAEHVLYFGDSANAPYGIKTPEQVRALSFDIVERFVRQGVKAVVIACNTATSAAVNDLREHYDIPIIGMEPALKVACDRGDVPSDPHHIPQRVIVAATPLTLRERKFAKLMDRFDSNNTISKEPCPDLVEIVESGRLGDHDLVMRTLHGSFDQYDMEHIDSVVLGCTHFVFYRDYFRELLPERCLLYTS
;
A
#
# COMPACT_ATOMS: atom_id res chain seq x y z
N LEU A 1 -3.70 -10.69 6.52
CA LEU A 1 -2.66 -10.30 7.53
C LEU A 1 -2.31 -8.80 7.46
N GLY A 2 -2.23 -8.18 6.28
CA GLY A 2 -1.77 -6.79 6.11
C GLY A 2 -2.51 -5.74 6.96
N GLY A 3 -3.81 -5.92 7.22
CA GLY A 3 -4.59 -4.99 8.05
C GLY A 3 -4.31 -5.04 9.55
N ILE A 4 -3.63 -6.08 10.04
CA ILE A 4 -3.35 -6.24 11.48
C ILE A 4 -2.38 -5.16 11.97
N SER A 5 -1.36 -4.83 11.18
CA SER A 5 -0.40 -3.76 11.52
C SER A 5 -1.09 -2.41 11.67
N VAL A 6 -2.04 -2.11 10.78
CA VAL A 6 -2.85 -0.89 10.82
C VAL A 6 -3.76 -0.87 12.05
N ALA A 7 -4.48 -1.98 12.32
CA ALA A 7 -5.34 -2.09 13.49
C ALA A 7 -4.55 -1.97 14.81
N HIS A 8 -3.36 -2.56 14.88
CA HIS A 8 -2.46 -2.42 16.02
C HIS A 8 -2.03 -0.97 16.24
N GLN A 9 -1.65 -0.25 15.17
CA GLN A 9 -1.26 1.15 15.27
C GLN A 9 -2.41 2.03 15.72
N ILE A 10 -3.63 1.82 15.18
CA ILE A 10 -4.84 2.53 15.62
C ILE A 10 -5.08 2.30 17.12
N ALA A 11 -5.04 1.05 17.57
CA ALA A 11 -5.26 0.74 18.98
C ALA A 11 -4.20 1.38 19.91
N LYS A 12 -2.97 1.53 19.42
CA LYS A 12 -1.89 2.19 20.17
C LYS A 12 -2.07 3.70 20.25
N ASP A 13 -2.43 4.33 19.14
CA ASP A 13 -2.52 5.80 19.04
C ASP A 13 -3.85 6.34 19.57
N MET A 14 -4.89 5.49 19.58
CA MET A 14 -6.25 5.83 19.98
C MET A 14 -6.80 4.81 21.00
N PRO A 15 -6.19 4.70 22.19
CA PRO A 15 -6.49 3.62 23.16
C PRO A 15 -7.90 3.69 23.78
N ALA A 16 -8.59 4.82 23.62
CA ALA A 16 -9.97 4.98 24.05
C ALA A 16 -11.01 4.50 23.03
N GLU A 17 -10.57 4.12 21.82
CA GLU A 17 -11.45 3.66 20.75
C GLU A 17 -11.62 2.13 20.76
N HIS A 18 -12.84 1.68 20.47
CA HIS A 18 -13.12 0.27 20.25
C HIS A 18 -12.95 -0.06 18.78
N VAL A 19 -12.04 -0.99 18.47
CA VAL A 19 -11.74 -1.40 17.10
C VAL A 19 -12.43 -2.73 16.79
N LEU A 20 -13.31 -2.74 15.80
CA LEU A 20 -13.80 -3.96 15.15
C LEU A 20 -12.89 -4.26 13.98
N TYR A 21 -12.34 -5.45 13.91
CA TYR A 21 -11.47 -5.87 12.82
C TYR A 21 -12.11 -7.00 12.01
N PHE A 22 -12.06 -6.87 10.69
CA PHE A 22 -12.46 -7.93 9.77
C PHE A 22 -11.34 -8.14 8.73
N GLY A 23 -10.78 -9.35 8.69
CA GLY A 23 -9.81 -9.77 7.68
C GLY A 23 -10.45 -10.73 6.70
N ASP A 24 -10.60 -10.31 5.44
CA ASP A 24 -11.20 -11.11 4.37
C ASP A 24 -10.21 -12.13 3.78
N SER A 25 -9.73 -13.04 4.62
CA SER A 25 -8.74 -14.06 4.22
C SER A 25 -9.28 -15.03 3.17
N ALA A 26 -10.59 -15.28 3.17
CA ALA A 26 -11.23 -16.19 2.22
C ALA A 26 -11.16 -15.67 0.77
N ASN A 27 -11.12 -14.35 0.59
CA ASN A 27 -11.06 -13.72 -0.73
C ASN A 27 -9.68 -13.12 -1.06
N ALA A 28 -8.70 -13.23 -0.17
CA ALA A 28 -7.33 -12.81 -0.46
C ALA A 28 -6.71 -13.71 -1.57
N PRO A 29 -5.78 -13.19 -2.41
CA PRO A 29 -5.32 -11.82 -2.48
C PRO A 29 -6.23 -10.92 -3.36
N TYR A 30 -6.41 -9.66 -2.96
CA TYR A 30 -7.24 -8.69 -3.72
C TYR A 30 -6.55 -8.17 -4.99
N GLY A 31 -5.23 -8.16 -5.01
CA GLY A 31 -4.43 -7.53 -6.09
C GLY A 31 -4.52 -8.19 -7.46
N ILE A 32 -5.03 -9.43 -7.54
CA ILE A 32 -5.24 -10.19 -8.78
C ILE A 32 -6.71 -10.22 -9.24
N LYS A 33 -7.62 -9.65 -8.45
CA LYS A 33 -9.05 -9.58 -8.77
C LYS A 33 -9.36 -8.42 -9.71
N THR A 34 -10.60 -8.39 -10.25
CA THR A 34 -11.07 -7.23 -10.99
C THR A 34 -11.50 -6.09 -10.02
N PRO A 35 -11.49 -4.83 -10.47
CA PRO A 35 -11.99 -3.71 -9.67
C PRO A 35 -13.41 -3.93 -9.15
N GLU A 36 -14.30 -4.48 -9.98
CA GLU A 36 -15.70 -4.75 -9.66
C GLU A 36 -15.82 -5.79 -8.54
N GLN A 37 -15.01 -6.86 -8.59
CA GLN A 37 -14.97 -7.88 -7.55
C GLN A 37 -14.52 -7.28 -6.21
N VAL A 38 -13.43 -6.49 -6.23
CA VAL A 38 -12.92 -5.84 -5.01
C VAL A 38 -13.93 -4.84 -4.46
N ARG A 39 -14.60 -4.10 -5.33
CA ARG A 39 -15.67 -3.17 -4.94
C ARG A 39 -16.81 -3.90 -4.25
N ALA A 40 -17.34 -4.94 -4.85
CA ALA A 40 -18.44 -5.72 -4.28
C ALA A 40 -18.09 -6.28 -2.89
N LEU A 41 -16.91 -6.88 -2.74
CA LEU A 41 -16.42 -7.39 -1.45
C LEU A 41 -16.28 -6.27 -0.41
N SER A 42 -15.79 -5.10 -0.82
CA SER A 42 -15.61 -3.96 0.07
C SER A 42 -16.95 -3.42 0.56
N PHE A 43 -17.96 -3.32 -0.31
CA PHE A 43 -19.31 -2.92 0.07
C PHE A 43 -19.94 -3.89 1.06
N ASP A 44 -19.80 -5.20 0.83
CA ASP A 44 -20.34 -6.25 1.72
C ASP A 44 -19.77 -6.14 3.14
N ILE A 45 -18.46 -5.87 3.25
CA ILE A 45 -17.79 -5.71 4.54
C ILE A 45 -18.21 -4.41 5.23
N VAL A 46 -18.21 -3.29 4.51
CA VAL A 46 -18.59 -1.97 5.06
C VAL A 46 -20.05 -1.98 5.53
N GLU A 47 -20.95 -2.57 4.76
CA GLU A 47 -22.36 -2.73 5.14
C GLU A 47 -22.52 -3.50 6.47
N ARG A 48 -21.72 -4.55 6.69
CA ARG A 48 -21.71 -5.29 7.96
C ARG A 48 -21.26 -4.43 9.13
N PHE A 49 -20.26 -3.58 8.94
CA PHE A 49 -19.79 -2.65 9.96
C PHE A 49 -20.83 -1.56 10.26
N VAL A 50 -21.45 -0.98 9.23
CA VAL A 50 -22.51 0.03 9.37
C VAL A 50 -23.68 -0.53 10.18
N ARG A 51 -24.12 -1.76 9.91
CA ARG A 51 -25.17 -2.44 10.71
C ARG A 51 -24.81 -2.66 12.17
N GLN A 52 -23.52 -2.69 12.50
CA GLN A 52 -23.02 -2.77 13.88
C GLN A 52 -22.87 -1.41 14.55
N GLY A 53 -23.21 -0.32 13.86
CA GLY A 53 -23.20 1.02 14.41
C GLY A 53 -21.80 1.62 14.57
N VAL A 54 -20.83 1.23 13.71
CA VAL A 54 -19.50 1.85 13.74
C VAL A 54 -19.59 3.33 13.35
N LYS A 55 -18.78 4.17 13.96
CA LYS A 55 -18.74 5.61 13.68
C LYS A 55 -17.81 5.99 12.53
N ALA A 56 -16.88 5.11 12.13
CA ALA A 56 -15.97 5.29 11.00
C ALA A 56 -15.45 3.93 10.51
N VAL A 57 -15.00 3.87 9.28
CA VAL A 57 -14.35 2.67 8.70
C VAL A 57 -12.96 3.02 8.18
N VAL A 58 -11.99 2.18 8.50
CA VAL A 58 -10.63 2.24 7.92
C VAL A 58 -10.44 1.07 6.97
N ILE A 59 -10.18 1.37 5.70
CA ILE A 59 -9.86 0.37 4.67
C ILE A 59 -8.33 0.18 4.67
N ALA A 60 -7.86 -0.79 5.44
CA ALA A 60 -6.44 -1.09 5.61
C ALA A 60 -5.88 -1.92 4.44
N CYS A 61 -6.18 -1.51 3.22
CA CYS A 61 -5.75 -2.16 1.97
C CYS A 61 -5.67 -1.14 0.85
N ASN A 62 -4.48 -0.94 0.27
CA ASN A 62 -4.30 -0.01 -0.85
C ASN A 62 -5.14 -0.42 -2.08
N THR A 63 -5.21 -1.72 -2.36
CA THR A 63 -6.01 -2.27 -3.47
C THR A 63 -7.50 -1.96 -3.31
N ALA A 64 -8.07 -2.26 -2.13
CA ALA A 64 -9.47 -1.98 -1.85
C ALA A 64 -9.75 -0.46 -1.82
N THR A 65 -8.84 0.33 -1.27
CA THR A 65 -8.93 1.79 -1.30
C THR A 65 -8.98 2.30 -2.74
N SER A 66 -8.07 1.84 -3.60
CA SER A 66 -8.01 2.28 -4.99
C SER A 66 -9.29 1.93 -5.76
N ALA A 67 -9.86 0.75 -5.51
CA ALA A 67 -11.02 0.24 -6.25
C ALA A 67 -12.38 0.74 -5.73
N ALA A 68 -12.52 1.03 -4.42
CA ALA A 68 -13.84 1.19 -3.81
C ALA A 68 -14.04 2.44 -2.95
N VAL A 69 -12.99 3.13 -2.47
CA VAL A 69 -13.16 4.14 -1.42
C VAL A 69 -14.04 5.31 -1.81
N ASN A 70 -13.99 5.75 -3.09
CA ASN A 70 -14.81 6.89 -3.54
C ASN A 70 -16.30 6.53 -3.56
N ASP A 71 -16.63 5.37 -4.13
CA ASP A 71 -18.02 4.89 -4.20
C ASP A 71 -18.58 4.63 -2.80
N LEU A 72 -17.76 4.12 -1.87
CA LEU A 72 -18.15 3.92 -0.47
C LEU A 72 -18.43 5.26 0.23
N ARG A 73 -17.61 6.29 -0.03
CA ARG A 73 -17.82 7.64 0.52
C ARG A 73 -19.06 8.34 -0.03
N GLU A 74 -19.44 8.03 -1.26
CA GLU A 74 -20.67 8.53 -1.88
C GLU A 74 -21.92 7.81 -1.33
N HIS A 75 -21.75 6.57 -0.89
CA HIS A 75 -22.89 5.74 -0.47
C HIS A 75 -23.20 5.80 1.03
N TYR A 76 -22.18 6.01 1.90
CA TYR A 76 -22.33 6.00 3.35
C TYR A 76 -22.02 7.35 3.97
N ASP A 77 -22.86 7.80 4.92
CA ASP A 77 -22.70 9.08 5.63
C ASP A 77 -21.66 9.04 6.78
N ILE A 78 -20.91 7.95 6.93
CA ILE A 78 -19.86 7.84 7.94
C ILE A 78 -18.46 8.07 7.31
N PRO A 79 -17.46 8.54 8.07
CA PRO A 79 -16.10 8.68 7.58
C PRO A 79 -15.52 7.36 7.09
N ILE A 80 -15.08 7.32 5.84
CA ILE A 80 -14.36 6.19 5.23
C ILE A 80 -12.91 6.61 4.95
N ILE A 81 -11.97 6.06 5.69
CA ILE A 81 -10.54 6.34 5.60
C ILE A 81 -9.87 5.24 4.79
N GLY A 82 -9.20 5.60 3.71
CA GLY A 82 -8.45 4.66 2.87
C GLY A 82 -6.94 4.78 3.08
N MET A 83 -6.21 3.74 2.70
CA MET A 83 -4.75 3.74 2.66
C MET A 83 -4.26 4.13 1.25
N GLU A 84 -3.18 4.88 1.20
CA GLU A 84 -2.48 5.21 -0.05
C GLU A 84 -0.97 4.95 0.11
N PRO A 85 -0.25 4.59 -0.96
CA PRO A 85 1.20 4.53 -0.93
C PRO A 85 1.81 5.85 -0.45
N ALA A 86 2.86 5.78 0.36
CA ALA A 86 3.53 6.95 0.96
C ALA A 86 4.35 7.75 -0.08
N LEU A 87 3.84 7.88 -1.31
CA LEU A 87 4.51 8.52 -2.43
C LEU A 87 4.81 9.99 -2.16
N LYS A 88 3.87 10.70 -1.50
CA LYS A 88 4.09 12.10 -1.14
C LYS A 88 5.35 12.28 -0.30
N VAL A 89 5.52 11.46 0.73
CA VAL A 89 6.68 11.55 1.63
C VAL A 89 7.98 11.23 0.91
N ALA A 90 7.95 10.25 0.00
CA ALA A 90 9.12 9.87 -0.81
C ALA A 90 9.55 10.97 -1.79
N CYS A 91 8.59 11.68 -2.39
CA CYS A 91 8.86 12.73 -3.37
C CYS A 91 9.23 14.07 -2.73
N ASP A 92 8.58 14.44 -1.63
CA ASP A 92 8.77 15.75 -1.02
C ASP A 92 10.05 15.84 -0.16
N ARG A 93 10.54 14.73 0.45
CA ARG A 93 11.74 14.64 1.31
C ARG A 93 12.08 15.93 2.08
N GLY A 94 11.07 16.63 2.57
CA GLY A 94 11.23 17.88 3.29
C GLY A 94 11.30 19.14 2.42
N ASP A 95 11.31 18.99 1.09
CA ASP A 95 11.28 20.12 0.17
C ASP A 95 9.84 20.41 -0.27
N VAL A 96 9.51 21.69 -0.35
CA VAL A 96 8.23 22.14 -0.89
C VAL A 96 8.30 22.00 -2.42
N PRO A 97 7.30 21.42 -3.12
CA PRO A 97 7.33 21.25 -4.57
C PRO A 97 7.50 22.55 -5.38
N SER A 98 7.30 23.69 -4.75
CA SER A 98 7.53 25.03 -5.31
C SER A 98 8.94 25.58 -5.03
N ASP A 99 9.81 24.84 -4.36
CA ASP A 99 11.17 25.27 -4.10
C ASP A 99 12.01 25.15 -5.40
N PRO A 100 12.63 26.22 -5.89
CA PRO A 100 13.51 26.17 -7.05
C PRO A 100 14.76 25.30 -6.83
N HIS A 101 15.03 24.85 -5.62
CA HIS A 101 16.11 23.94 -5.24
C HIS A 101 15.66 22.49 -5.06
N HIS A 102 14.41 22.15 -5.42
CA HIS A 102 13.91 20.77 -5.36
C HIS A 102 14.80 19.82 -6.17
N ILE A 103 15.30 18.79 -5.49
CA ILE A 103 16.11 17.75 -6.14
C ILE A 103 15.16 16.63 -6.59
N PRO A 104 15.05 16.37 -7.91
CA PRO A 104 14.21 15.28 -8.42
C PRO A 104 14.56 13.95 -7.77
N GLN A 105 13.55 13.25 -7.26
CA GLN A 105 13.72 11.95 -6.62
C GLN A 105 13.44 10.82 -7.63
N ARG A 106 14.20 9.73 -7.54
CA ARG A 106 13.95 8.47 -8.26
C ARG A 106 13.32 7.49 -7.30
N VAL A 107 12.04 7.25 -7.48
CA VAL A 107 11.19 6.47 -6.56
C VAL A 107 10.65 5.24 -7.24
N ILE A 108 10.80 4.07 -6.63
CA ILE A 108 10.07 2.86 -7.04
C ILE A 108 8.85 2.69 -6.13
N VAL A 109 7.67 2.52 -6.72
CA VAL A 109 6.46 2.14 -5.97
C VAL A 109 6.18 0.67 -6.22
N ALA A 110 6.48 -0.15 -5.21
CA ALA A 110 6.15 -1.56 -5.18
C ALA A 110 4.72 -1.75 -4.66
N ALA A 111 3.83 -2.29 -5.48
CA ALA A 111 2.44 -2.51 -5.09
C ALA A 111 1.81 -3.69 -5.85
N THR A 112 0.54 -4.00 -5.54
CA THR A 112 -0.18 -5.01 -6.31
C THR A 112 -0.50 -4.50 -7.71
N PRO A 113 -0.58 -5.41 -8.72
CA PRO A 113 -0.92 -5.02 -10.09
C PRO A 113 -2.21 -4.19 -10.20
N LEU A 114 -3.23 -4.51 -9.41
CA LEU A 114 -4.49 -3.76 -9.42
C LEU A 114 -4.29 -2.34 -8.89
N THR A 115 -3.60 -2.17 -7.75
CA THR A 115 -3.30 -0.83 -7.20
C THR A 115 -2.63 0.08 -8.23
N LEU A 116 -1.62 -0.44 -8.96
CA LEU A 116 -0.84 0.34 -9.92
C LEU A 116 -1.61 0.73 -11.19
N ARG A 117 -2.69 0.00 -11.53
CA ARG A 117 -3.53 0.24 -12.71
C ARG A 117 -4.72 1.15 -12.42
N GLU A 118 -5.11 1.28 -11.15
CA GLU A 118 -6.29 2.05 -10.78
C GLU A 118 -6.14 3.55 -11.00
N ARG A 119 -7.23 4.20 -11.44
CA ARG A 119 -7.29 5.65 -11.69
C ARG A 119 -6.91 6.49 -10.49
N LYS A 120 -7.22 6.01 -9.28
CA LYS A 120 -6.86 6.71 -8.04
C LYS A 120 -5.34 6.80 -7.87
N PHE A 121 -4.63 5.70 -8.15
CA PHE A 121 -3.16 5.70 -8.11
C PHE A 121 -2.56 6.55 -9.24
N ALA A 122 -3.12 6.51 -10.45
CA ALA A 122 -2.70 7.38 -11.55
C ALA A 122 -2.79 8.87 -11.15
N LYS A 123 -3.92 9.30 -10.56
CA LYS A 123 -4.10 10.66 -10.05
C LYS A 123 -3.11 11.02 -8.94
N LEU A 124 -2.70 10.06 -8.11
CA LEU A 124 -1.68 10.28 -7.10
C LEU A 124 -0.33 10.52 -7.77
N MET A 125 0.04 9.72 -8.77
CA MET A 125 1.29 9.88 -9.52
C MET A 125 1.35 11.21 -10.27
N ASP A 126 0.28 11.60 -10.98
CA ASP A 126 0.21 12.85 -11.76
C ASP A 126 0.58 14.09 -10.94
N ARG A 127 0.42 14.02 -9.61
CA ARG A 127 0.78 15.13 -8.69
C ARG A 127 2.27 15.28 -8.46
N PHE A 128 3.07 14.25 -8.71
CA PHE A 128 4.50 14.20 -8.38
C PHE A 128 5.39 13.89 -9.57
N ASP A 129 4.84 13.40 -10.67
CA ASP A 129 5.58 12.89 -11.85
C ASP A 129 6.29 14.01 -12.63
N SER A 130 5.81 15.26 -12.53
CA SER A 130 6.42 16.40 -13.23
C SER A 130 7.82 16.75 -12.72
N ASN A 131 8.14 16.43 -11.47
CA ASN A 131 9.38 16.82 -10.81
C ASN A 131 10.20 15.62 -10.29
N ASN A 132 9.73 14.38 -10.49
CA ASN A 132 10.38 13.18 -10.01
C ASN A 132 10.32 12.07 -11.05
N THR A 133 11.16 11.05 -10.92
CA THR A 133 11.06 9.83 -11.73
C THR A 133 10.43 8.73 -10.89
N ILE A 134 9.19 8.33 -11.22
CA ILE A 134 8.44 7.34 -10.46
C ILE A 134 8.28 6.07 -11.30
N SER A 135 8.88 4.99 -10.83
CA SER A 135 8.75 3.66 -11.44
C SER A 135 7.70 2.83 -10.70
N LYS A 136 6.89 2.09 -11.45
CA LYS A 136 5.86 1.18 -10.92
C LYS A 136 6.39 -0.25 -10.94
N GLU A 137 6.49 -0.87 -9.78
CA GLU A 137 6.89 -2.27 -9.68
C GLU A 137 5.73 -3.15 -9.18
N PRO A 138 5.12 -3.96 -10.04
CA PRO A 138 4.07 -4.88 -9.64
C PRO A 138 4.67 -6.10 -8.95
N CYS A 139 4.30 -6.33 -7.68
CA CYS A 139 4.76 -7.47 -6.88
C CYS A 139 3.58 -8.35 -6.47
N PRO A 140 3.02 -9.17 -7.39
CA PRO A 140 1.85 -10.00 -7.10
C PRO A 140 2.14 -11.08 -6.06
N ASP A 141 3.31 -11.71 -6.12
CA ASP A 141 3.65 -12.91 -5.33
C ASP A 141 3.91 -12.59 -3.85
N LEU A 142 4.31 -11.35 -3.53
CA LEU A 142 4.62 -10.98 -2.15
C LEU A 142 3.40 -11.08 -1.20
N VAL A 143 2.19 -10.86 -1.69
CA VAL A 143 0.97 -11.05 -0.88
C VAL A 143 0.75 -12.53 -0.60
N GLU A 144 0.91 -13.39 -1.61
CA GLU A 144 0.70 -14.84 -1.48
C GLU A 144 1.71 -15.48 -0.53
N ILE A 145 2.98 -15.11 -0.59
CA ILE A 145 4.03 -15.59 0.30
C ILE A 145 3.68 -15.31 1.77
N VAL A 146 3.18 -14.09 2.08
CA VAL A 146 2.75 -13.74 3.45
C VAL A 146 1.51 -14.53 3.86
N GLU A 147 0.48 -14.58 3.02
CA GLU A 147 -0.78 -15.25 3.35
C GLU A 147 -0.65 -16.77 3.45
N SER A 148 0.29 -17.37 2.72
CA SER A 148 0.62 -18.80 2.82
C SER A 148 1.56 -19.15 3.98
N GLY A 149 1.99 -18.16 4.79
CA GLY A 149 2.89 -18.38 5.93
C GLY A 149 4.35 -18.68 5.54
N ARG A 150 4.74 -18.40 4.30
CA ARG A 150 6.07 -18.72 3.76
C ARG A 150 7.08 -17.56 3.88
N LEU A 151 6.76 -16.53 4.65
CA LEU A 151 7.64 -15.37 4.84
C LEU A 151 9.00 -15.74 5.45
N GLY A 152 9.09 -16.85 6.20
CA GLY A 152 10.34 -17.35 6.77
C GLY A 152 11.24 -18.11 5.79
N ASP A 153 10.78 -18.39 4.56
CA ASP A 153 11.59 -19.00 3.50
C ASP A 153 12.43 -17.90 2.83
N HIS A 154 13.61 -17.64 3.42
CA HIS A 154 14.50 -16.56 2.99
C HIS A 154 14.87 -16.65 1.50
N ASP A 155 15.21 -17.85 1.03
CA ASP A 155 15.60 -18.05 -0.37
C ASP A 155 14.47 -17.78 -1.35
N LEU A 156 13.23 -18.15 -0.99
CA LEU A 156 12.04 -17.84 -1.78
C LEU A 156 11.83 -16.33 -1.84
N VAL A 157 11.86 -15.67 -0.68
CA VAL A 157 11.64 -14.22 -0.58
C VAL A 157 12.68 -13.45 -1.37
N MET A 158 13.96 -13.75 -1.16
CA MET A 158 15.03 -13.04 -1.87
C MET A 158 14.99 -13.27 -3.38
N ARG A 159 14.76 -14.52 -3.85
CA ARG A 159 14.59 -14.78 -5.29
C ARG A 159 13.41 -13.98 -5.88
N THR A 160 12.32 -13.86 -5.15
CA THR A 160 11.15 -13.10 -5.60
C THR A 160 11.47 -11.60 -5.68
N LEU A 161 12.15 -11.06 -4.68
CA LEU A 161 12.57 -9.66 -4.67
C LEU A 161 13.60 -9.37 -5.78
N HIS A 162 14.61 -10.20 -5.95
CA HIS A 162 15.58 -10.08 -7.04
C HIS A 162 14.89 -10.14 -8.40
N GLY A 163 13.94 -11.05 -8.59
CA GLY A 163 13.17 -11.13 -9.84
C GLY A 163 12.42 -9.83 -10.21
N SER A 164 12.01 -9.06 -9.20
CA SER A 164 11.35 -7.77 -9.40
C SER A 164 12.33 -6.61 -9.50
N PHE A 165 13.37 -6.58 -8.68
CA PHE A 165 14.18 -5.37 -8.47
C PHE A 165 15.52 -5.34 -9.21
N ASP A 166 16.08 -6.47 -9.66
CA ASP A 166 17.38 -6.50 -10.39
C ASP A 166 17.36 -5.78 -11.74
N GLN A 167 16.18 -5.47 -12.27
CA GLN A 167 16.05 -4.65 -13.48
C GLN A 167 16.37 -3.17 -13.26
N TYR A 168 16.41 -2.71 -12.00
CA TYR A 168 16.68 -1.31 -11.64
C TYR A 168 18.14 -1.12 -11.25
N ASP A 169 18.71 -0.01 -11.66
CA ASP A 169 20.00 0.45 -11.14
C ASP A 169 19.80 1.05 -9.73
N MET A 170 19.82 0.17 -8.73
CA MET A 170 19.50 0.50 -7.34
C MET A 170 20.46 1.54 -6.74
N GLU A 171 21.67 1.69 -7.30
CA GLU A 171 22.60 2.74 -6.91
C GLU A 171 22.10 4.14 -7.25
N HIS A 172 21.12 4.28 -8.13
CA HIS A 172 20.51 5.54 -8.52
C HIS A 172 19.05 5.69 -8.08
N ILE A 173 18.55 4.77 -7.26
CA ILE A 173 17.23 4.88 -6.65
C ILE A 173 17.32 5.54 -5.27
N ASP A 174 16.52 6.58 -5.03
CA ASP A 174 16.52 7.32 -3.78
C ASP A 174 15.61 6.68 -2.74
N SER A 175 14.50 6.07 -3.18
CA SER A 175 13.58 5.40 -2.28
C SER A 175 12.70 4.34 -2.93
N VAL A 176 12.29 3.36 -2.10
CA VAL A 176 11.25 2.39 -2.43
C VAL A 176 10.04 2.63 -1.53
N VAL A 177 8.86 2.75 -2.13
CA VAL A 177 7.58 2.89 -1.44
C VAL A 177 6.84 1.56 -1.46
N LEU A 178 6.56 1.00 -0.29
CA LEU A 178 5.80 -0.22 -0.12
C LEU A 178 4.30 0.10 -0.14
N GLY A 179 3.69 0.05 -1.33
CA GLY A 179 2.31 0.40 -1.61
C GLY A 179 1.30 -0.71 -1.31
N CYS A 180 1.61 -1.61 -0.39
CA CYS A 180 0.73 -2.66 0.10
C CYS A 180 0.97 -2.91 1.58
N THR A 181 -0.10 -3.05 2.36
CA THR A 181 0.00 -3.29 3.81
C THR A 181 0.63 -4.64 4.17
N HIS A 182 0.70 -5.60 3.25
CA HIS A 182 1.47 -6.83 3.41
C HIS A 182 2.98 -6.60 3.28
N PHE A 183 3.40 -5.59 2.54
CA PHE A 183 4.82 -5.42 2.24
C PHE A 183 5.63 -4.91 3.44
N VAL A 184 4.98 -4.41 4.48
CA VAL A 184 5.65 -4.05 5.75
C VAL A 184 6.36 -5.25 6.39
N PHE A 185 5.90 -6.48 6.15
CA PHE A 185 6.51 -7.69 6.65
C PHE A 185 7.85 -8.03 5.97
N TYR A 186 8.13 -7.44 4.81
CA TYR A 186 9.37 -7.60 4.06
C TYR A 186 10.43 -6.55 4.39
N ARG A 187 10.22 -5.71 5.40
CA ARG A 187 11.12 -4.60 5.72
C ARG A 187 12.59 -5.03 5.81
N ASP A 188 12.87 -6.12 6.51
CA ASP A 188 14.24 -6.57 6.73
C ASP A 188 14.85 -7.17 5.45
N TYR A 189 14.08 -7.87 4.64
CA TYR A 189 14.47 -8.34 3.32
C TYR A 189 14.76 -7.20 2.34
N PHE A 190 13.94 -6.15 2.36
CA PHE A 190 14.22 -4.94 1.57
C PHE A 190 15.48 -4.23 2.04
N ARG A 191 15.76 -4.22 3.34
CA ARG A 191 17.02 -3.65 3.86
C ARG A 191 18.24 -4.44 3.45
N GLU A 192 18.11 -5.75 3.27
CA GLU A 192 19.17 -6.60 2.73
C GLU A 192 19.41 -6.36 1.23
N LEU A 193 18.33 -6.13 0.49
CA LEU A 193 18.35 -5.90 -0.96
C LEU A 193 18.84 -4.49 -1.35
N LEU A 194 18.43 -3.48 -0.58
CA LEU A 194 18.60 -2.07 -0.94
C LEU A 194 19.92 -1.50 -0.42
N PRO A 195 20.59 -0.61 -1.18
CA PRO A 195 21.72 0.19 -0.66
C PRO A 195 21.32 0.98 0.58
N GLU A 196 22.24 1.16 1.55
CA GLU A 196 21.98 1.88 2.81
C GLU A 196 21.36 3.26 2.63
N ARG A 197 21.72 3.95 1.55
CA ARG A 197 21.20 5.29 1.22
C ARG A 197 19.77 5.26 0.67
N CYS A 198 19.29 4.13 0.16
CA CYS A 198 17.95 4.00 -0.37
C CYS A 198 16.93 3.96 0.77
N LEU A 199 16.02 4.91 0.79
CA LEU A 199 15.00 4.99 1.83
C LEU A 199 13.84 4.05 1.54
N LEU A 200 13.28 3.47 2.60
CA LEU A 200 12.14 2.56 2.53
C LEU A 200 10.93 3.19 3.25
N TYR A 201 9.87 3.47 2.48
CA TYR A 201 8.62 4.00 3.01
C TYR A 201 7.51 2.96 2.97
N THR A 202 6.64 2.95 3.96
CA THR A 202 5.44 2.10 4.01
C THR A 202 4.17 2.94 3.92
N SER A 203 3.07 2.32 3.52
CA SER A 203 1.74 2.93 3.52
C SER A 203 1.20 3.14 4.92
#